data_c9825558922aea6aa5fa94855721d2eb
#
_entry.id   c9825558922aea6aa5fa94855721d2eb
#
_cell.length_a   1.000
_cell.length_b   1.000
_cell.length_c   1.000
_cell.angle_alpha   90.00
_cell.angle_beta   90.00
_cell.angle_gamma   90.00
#
_symmetry.space_group_name_H-M   'P 1'
#
loop_
_entity.id
_entity.type
_entity.pdbx_description
1 polymer ?
#
loop_
_entity_poly.entity_id
_entity_poly.type
_entity_poly.pdbx_seq_one_letter_code
_entity_poly.pdbx_strand_id
1 'polypeptide(L)'
;MSEDQLRAWMEVNRLNWDDRTAVHLRNGTDFYPIDQVRAGDNAFGEPEDSELGDVAGKRIVHLQCHFGLDTIRLARRGAIVTGLDFSTAAIAAARALAAELGVHARFVEGNAYDSPALLNAQYDIAFVTWGSIICSQTSVAGRRLS
;
A
#
# COMPACT_ATOMS: atom_id res chain seq x y z
N MET A 1 -18.21 20.97 -1.36
CA MET A 1 -17.38 20.84 -0.16
C MET A 1 -16.20 21.79 -0.28
N SER A 2 -15.96 22.63 0.74
CA SER A 2 -14.80 23.53 0.74
C SER A 2 -13.49 22.76 0.94
N GLU A 3 -12.36 23.38 0.56
CA GLU A 3 -11.04 22.78 0.80
C GLU A 3 -10.79 22.48 2.28
N ASP A 4 -11.23 23.36 3.17
CA ASP A 4 -11.08 23.18 4.61
C ASP A 4 -11.92 22.00 5.13
N GLN A 5 -13.13 21.83 4.62
CA GLN A 5 -13.97 20.68 4.94
C GLN A 5 -13.33 19.36 4.45
N LEU A 6 -12.77 19.38 3.25
CA LEU A 6 -12.06 18.23 2.70
C LEU A 6 -10.84 17.86 3.55
N ARG A 7 -10.03 18.84 3.92
CA ARG A 7 -8.85 18.63 4.79
C ARG A 7 -9.25 18.08 6.15
N ALA A 8 -10.29 18.65 6.78
CA ALA A 8 -10.78 18.16 8.06
C ALA A 8 -11.27 16.71 7.98
N TRP A 9 -12.01 16.38 6.91
CA TRP A 9 -12.47 15.02 6.68
C TRP A 9 -11.32 14.04 6.46
N MET A 10 -10.33 14.44 5.69
CA MET A 10 -9.13 13.63 5.44
C MET A 10 -8.33 13.36 6.72
N GLU A 11 -8.23 14.37 7.60
CA GLU A 11 -7.53 14.21 8.88
C GLU A 11 -8.27 13.26 9.83
N VAL A 12 -9.59 13.38 9.92
CA VAL A 12 -10.41 12.42 10.70
C VAL A 12 -10.25 11.00 10.17
N ASN A 13 -10.26 10.86 8.87
CA ASN A 13 -10.05 9.56 8.23
C ASN A 13 -8.64 8.99 8.48
N ARG A 14 -7.62 9.84 8.42
CA ARG A 14 -6.24 9.46 8.74
C ARG A 14 -6.12 8.93 10.18
N LEU A 15 -6.65 9.66 11.14
CA LEU A 15 -6.63 9.25 12.54
C LEU A 15 -7.37 7.92 12.78
N ASN A 16 -8.50 7.74 12.10
CA ASN A 16 -9.26 6.49 12.16
C ASN A 16 -8.46 5.28 11.62
N TRP A 17 -7.69 5.49 10.54
CA TRP A 17 -6.83 4.44 10.01
C TRP A 17 -5.59 4.20 10.89
N ASP A 18 -5.06 5.22 11.55
CA ASP A 18 -3.99 5.04 12.55
C ASP A 18 -4.45 4.13 13.68
N ASP A 19 -5.66 4.35 14.23
CA ASP A 19 -6.25 3.50 15.26
C ASP A 19 -6.47 2.06 14.77
N ARG A 20 -6.99 1.90 13.55
CA ARG A 20 -7.20 0.59 12.93
C ARG A 20 -5.90 -0.16 12.70
N THR A 21 -4.84 0.53 12.30
CA THR A 21 -3.52 -0.08 12.12
C THR A 21 -3.06 -0.76 13.40
N ALA A 22 -3.19 -0.10 14.55
CA ALA A 22 -2.81 -0.67 15.84
C ALA A 22 -3.62 -1.95 16.18
N VAL A 23 -4.91 -1.98 15.83
CA VAL A 23 -5.77 -3.16 16.03
C VAL A 23 -5.36 -4.30 15.10
N HIS A 24 -5.16 -4.01 13.82
CA HIS A 24 -4.78 -5.02 12.82
C HIS A 24 -3.43 -5.67 13.11
N LEU A 25 -2.47 -4.90 13.64
CA LEU A 25 -1.16 -5.42 14.02
C LEU A 25 -1.22 -6.32 15.27
N ARG A 26 -2.14 -6.06 16.20
CA ARG A 26 -2.27 -6.82 17.46
C ARG A 26 -2.96 -8.16 17.31
N ASN A 27 -3.95 -8.24 16.46
CA ASN A 27 -4.89 -9.37 16.48
C ASN A 27 -4.59 -10.48 15.48
N GLY A 28 -3.55 -10.35 14.63
CA GLY A 28 -3.15 -11.40 13.68
C GLY A 28 -4.36 -12.03 12.97
N THR A 29 -5.29 -11.20 12.48
CA THR A 29 -6.52 -11.70 11.89
C THR A 29 -6.24 -12.40 10.57
N ASP A 30 -7.05 -13.39 10.20
CA ASP A 30 -7.01 -14.05 8.89
C ASP A 30 -7.09 -13.07 7.72
N PHE A 31 -7.55 -11.86 7.98
CA PHE A 31 -7.65 -10.78 7.02
C PHE A 31 -6.29 -10.15 6.66
N TYR A 32 -5.34 -10.15 7.60
CA TYR A 32 -3.99 -9.65 7.40
C TYR A 32 -2.98 -10.73 7.81
N PRO A 33 -2.57 -11.58 6.87
CA PRO A 33 -1.76 -12.76 7.17
C PRO A 33 -0.27 -12.40 7.38
N ILE A 34 0.02 -11.60 8.42
CA ILE A 34 1.38 -11.13 8.73
C ILE A 34 2.33 -12.32 8.93
N ASP A 35 1.90 -13.34 9.66
CA ASP A 35 2.74 -14.51 9.95
C ASP A 35 3.03 -15.33 8.69
N GLN A 36 2.09 -15.42 7.77
CA GLN A 36 2.32 -16.05 6.46
C GLN A 36 3.36 -15.28 5.63
N VAL A 37 3.27 -13.96 5.62
CA VAL A 37 4.27 -13.11 4.95
C VAL A 37 5.63 -13.23 5.62
N ARG A 38 5.70 -13.28 6.95
CA ARG A 38 6.93 -13.56 7.69
C ARG A 38 7.51 -14.92 7.34
N ALA A 39 6.67 -15.91 7.11
CA ALA A 39 7.07 -17.25 6.69
C ALA A 39 7.51 -17.34 5.22
N GLY A 40 7.39 -16.26 4.45
CA GLY A 40 7.85 -16.20 3.06
C GLY A 40 6.76 -16.35 2.00
N ASP A 41 5.49 -16.33 2.39
CA ASP A 41 4.38 -16.38 1.43
C ASP A 41 4.26 -15.06 0.66
N ASN A 42 4.42 -15.12 -0.67
CA ASN A 42 4.33 -13.98 -1.58
C ASN A 42 3.13 -14.07 -2.53
N ALA A 43 2.23 -15.01 -2.32
CA ALA A 43 1.05 -15.19 -3.16
C ALA A 43 -0.03 -14.16 -2.84
N PHE A 44 -0.70 -13.67 -3.86
CA PHE A 44 -1.89 -12.81 -3.75
C PHE A 44 -3.17 -13.63 -3.87
N GLY A 45 -3.11 -14.78 -4.55
CA GLY A 45 -4.27 -15.52 -4.99
C GLY A 45 -4.76 -15.09 -6.38
N GLU A 46 -5.85 -15.66 -6.81
CA GLU A 46 -6.47 -15.32 -8.10
C GLU A 46 -7.63 -14.34 -7.91
N PRO A 47 -7.84 -13.37 -8.82
CA PRO A 47 -7.16 -13.23 -10.13
C PRO A 47 -5.83 -12.45 -10.11
N GLU A 48 -5.42 -11.89 -8.97
CA GLU A 48 -4.30 -10.96 -8.88
C GLU A 48 -2.98 -11.56 -9.38
N ASP A 49 -2.70 -12.81 -9.05
CA ASP A 49 -1.47 -13.47 -9.47
C ASP A 49 -1.39 -13.63 -10.99
N SER A 50 -2.51 -13.97 -11.64
CA SER A 50 -2.58 -14.07 -13.10
C SER A 50 -2.46 -12.71 -13.79
N GLU A 51 -3.09 -11.67 -13.23
CA GLU A 51 -3.07 -10.33 -13.80
C GLU A 51 -1.71 -9.63 -13.65
N LEU A 52 -1.04 -9.82 -12.52
CA LEU A 52 0.29 -9.26 -12.27
C LEU A 52 1.36 -9.92 -13.13
N GLY A 53 1.30 -11.24 -13.28
CA GLY A 53 2.32 -12.01 -13.99
C GLY A 53 3.70 -11.84 -13.38
N ASP A 54 4.73 -11.83 -14.22
CA ASP A 54 6.11 -11.58 -13.81
C ASP A 54 6.34 -10.08 -13.60
N VAL A 55 6.66 -9.69 -12.35
CA VAL A 55 6.91 -8.30 -11.97
C VAL A 55 8.38 -8.00 -11.73
N ALA A 56 9.28 -8.96 -11.93
CA ALA A 56 10.70 -8.78 -11.70
C ALA A 56 11.26 -7.60 -12.52
N GLY A 57 11.94 -6.67 -11.83
CA GLY A 57 12.52 -5.47 -12.43
C GLY A 57 11.51 -4.37 -12.79
N LYS A 58 10.23 -4.60 -12.62
CA LYS A 58 9.20 -3.58 -12.89
C LYS A 58 9.10 -2.59 -11.73
N ARG A 59 8.88 -1.33 -12.08
CA ARG A 59 8.65 -0.25 -11.11
C ARG A 59 7.17 -0.18 -10.81
N ILE A 60 6.81 -0.44 -9.56
CA ILE A 60 5.42 -0.50 -9.10
C ILE A 60 5.19 0.54 -8.02
N VAL A 61 4.13 1.33 -8.15
CA VAL A 61 3.59 2.13 -7.06
C VAL A 61 2.38 1.40 -6.47
N HIS A 62 2.42 1.13 -5.17
CA HIS A 62 1.31 0.55 -4.42
C HIS A 62 0.59 1.66 -3.66
N LEU A 63 -0.53 2.10 -4.19
CA LEU A 63 -1.35 3.17 -3.59
C LEU A 63 -2.20 2.60 -2.45
N GLN A 64 -2.32 3.36 -1.37
CA GLN A 64 -3.04 2.95 -0.17
C GLN A 64 -2.52 1.61 0.38
N CYS A 65 -1.20 1.55 0.56
CA CYS A 65 -0.49 0.31 0.88
C CYS A 65 -0.71 -0.20 2.32
N HIS A 66 -1.36 0.57 3.17
CA HIS A 66 -1.56 0.26 4.59
C HIS A 66 -0.22 -0.03 5.27
N PHE A 67 -0.07 -1.09 6.05
CA PHE A 67 1.21 -1.44 6.66
C PHE A 67 2.10 -2.34 5.77
N GLY A 68 1.85 -2.39 4.48
CA GLY A 68 2.78 -2.81 3.46
C GLY A 68 2.93 -4.30 3.22
N LEU A 69 2.00 -5.16 3.64
CA LEU A 69 2.10 -6.60 3.39
C LEU A 69 2.23 -6.92 1.90
N ASP A 70 1.35 -6.36 1.08
CA ASP A 70 1.37 -6.60 -0.36
C ASP A 70 2.53 -5.89 -1.05
N THR A 71 2.94 -4.73 -0.54
CA THR A 71 4.17 -4.06 -1.00
C THR A 71 5.39 -4.97 -0.81
N ILE A 72 5.50 -5.63 0.34
CA ILE A 72 6.57 -6.58 0.66
C ILE A 72 6.51 -7.80 -0.27
N ARG A 73 5.33 -8.35 -0.52
CA ARG A 73 5.15 -9.46 -1.46
C ARG A 73 5.64 -9.12 -2.87
N LEU A 74 5.29 -7.93 -3.36
CA LEU A 74 5.75 -7.43 -4.67
C LEU A 74 7.27 -7.27 -4.72
N ALA A 75 7.87 -6.69 -3.68
CA ALA A 75 9.32 -6.53 -3.58
C ALA A 75 10.04 -7.87 -3.56
N ARG A 76 9.51 -8.87 -2.86
CA ARG A 76 10.07 -10.25 -2.86
C ARG A 76 9.95 -10.95 -4.20
N ARG A 77 9.02 -10.55 -5.05
CA ARG A 77 8.91 -11.02 -6.44
C ARG A 77 9.89 -10.32 -7.39
N GLY A 78 10.75 -9.44 -6.87
CA GLY A 78 11.77 -8.73 -7.63
C GLY A 78 11.34 -7.38 -8.19
N ALA A 79 10.16 -6.89 -7.87
CA ALA A 79 9.71 -5.56 -8.26
C ALA A 79 10.43 -4.46 -7.48
N ILE A 80 10.56 -3.30 -8.11
CA ILE A 80 11.04 -2.06 -7.47
C ILE A 80 9.81 -1.30 -7.00
N VAL A 81 9.47 -1.43 -5.72
CA VAL A 81 8.16 -0.99 -5.20
C VAL A 81 8.27 0.24 -4.33
N THR A 82 7.33 1.16 -4.53
CA THR A 82 7.05 2.26 -3.61
C THR A 82 5.62 2.13 -3.10
N GLY A 83 5.48 2.03 -1.78
CA GLY A 83 4.17 2.07 -1.11
C GLY A 83 3.83 3.48 -0.66
N LEU A 84 2.59 3.89 -0.87
CA LEU A 84 2.06 5.17 -0.44
C LEU A 84 0.82 4.95 0.42
N ASP A 85 0.80 5.56 1.59
CA ASP A 85 -0.38 5.61 2.45
C ASP A 85 -0.43 6.92 3.23
N PHE A 86 -1.61 7.38 3.57
CA PHE A 86 -1.79 8.62 4.33
C PHE A 86 -1.71 8.42 5.85
N SER A 87 -1.78 7.18 6.33
CA SER A 87 -1.66 6.84 7.74
C SER A 87 -0.20 6.84 8.19
N THR A 88 0.14 7.72 9.12
CA THR A 88 1.47 7.78 9.74
C THR A 88 1.83 6.47 10.42
N ALA A 89 0.89 5.89 11.15
CA ALA A 89 1.07 4.62 11.86
C ALA A 89 1.28 3.44 10.89
N ALA A 90 0.52 3.40 9.80
CA ALA A 90 0.66 2.36 8.79
C ALA A 90 2.03 2.40 8.10
N ILE A 91 2.50 3.58 7.72
CA ILE A 91 3.82 3.74 7.09
C ILE A 91 4.95 3.39 8.05
N ALA A 92 4.86 3.79 9.32
CA ALA A 92 5.84 3.40 10.33
C ALA A 92 5.91 1.88 10.51
N ALA A 93 4.75 1.21 10.58
CA ALA A 93 4.65 -0.24 10.67
C ALA A 93 5.19 -0.94 9.40
N ALA A 94 4.90 -0.41 8.22
CA ALA A 94 5.40 -0.93 6.96
C ALA A 94 6.94 -0.87 6.88
N ARG A 95 7.52 0.25 7.27
CA ARG A 95 8.98 0.40 7.33
C ARG A 95 9.63 -0.56 8.32
N ALA A 96 9.02 -0.72 9.50
CA ALA A 96 9.50 -1.65 10.51
C ALA A 96 9.44 -3.11 10.04
N LEU A 97 8.35 -3.50 9.41
CA LEU A 97 8.17 -4.87 8.88
C LEU A 97 9.14 -5.16 7.72
N ALA A 98 9.31 -4.22 6.81
CA ALA A 98 10.28 -4.37 5.72
C ALA A 98 11.71 -4.50 6.25
N ALA A 99 12.09 -3.74 7.26
CA ALA A 99 13.39 -3.83 7.92
C ALA A 99 13.57 -5.19 8.63
N GLU A 100 12.55 -5.65 9.37
CA GLU A 100 12.53 -6.97 10.03
C GLU A 100 12.78 -8.10 9.02
N LEU A 101 12.17 -8.02 7.85
CA LEU A 101 12.24 -9.05 6.83
C LEU A 101 13.40 -8.88 5.83
N GLY A 102 14.19 -7.82 5.97
CA GLY A 102 15.29 -7.53 5.05
C GLY A 102 14.84 -7.20 3.62
N VAL A 103 13.65 -6.63 3.48
CA VAL A 103 13.05 -6.31 2.18
C VAL A 103 13.29 -4.85 1.82
N HIS A 104 13.79 -4.61 0.61
CA HIS A 104 13.96 -3.26 0.08
C HIS A 104 12.67 -2.79 -0.60
N ALA A 105 11.97 -1.88 0.06
CA ALA A 105 10.83 -1.16 -0.49
C ALA A 105 10.86 0.28 0.04
N ARG A 106 10.43 1.22 -0.79
CA ARG A 106 10.27 2.61 -0.38
C ARG A 106 8.85 2.81 0.13
N PHE A 107 8.70 3.46 1.27
CA PHE A 107 7.40 3.85 1.81
C PHE A 107 7.32 5.36 1.96
N VAL A 108 6.25 5.95 1.46
CA VAL A 108 5.99 7.39 1.48
C VAL A 108 4.67 7.65 2.18
N GLU A 109 4.70 8.54 3.18
CA GLU A 109 3.48 9.02 3.83
C GLU A 109 2.88 10.14 2.99
N GLY A 110 1.62 10.02 2.63
CA GLY A 110 0.89 11.04 1.90
C GLY A 110 -0.41 10.54 1.32
N ASN A 111 -1.18 11.48 0.78
CA ASN A 111 -2.44 11.17 0.15
C ASN A 111 -2.26 10.65 -1.27
N ALA A 112 -3.03 9.64 -1.66
CA ALA A 112 -3.01 9.09 -3.01
C ALA A 112 -3.29 10.14 -4.10
N TYR A 113 -4.09 11.15 -3.78
CA TYR A 113 -4.37 12.26 -4.72
C TYR A 113 -3.15 13.15 -4.99
N ASP A 114 -2.23 13.23 -4.04
CA ASP A 114 -0.99 14.00 -4.15
C ASP A 114 0.18 13.17 -4.71
N SER A 115 -0.09 11.93 -5.08
CA SER A 115 0.93 10.96 -5.50
C SER A 115 1.85 11.47 -6.63
N PRO A 116 1.38 12.19 -7.66
CA PRO A 116 2.27 12.70 -8.70
C PRO A 116 3.33 13.65 -8.17
N ALA A 117 2.97 14.52 -7.21
CA ALA A 117 3.89 15.47 -6.59
C ALA A 117 4.83 14.79 -5.57
N LEU A 118 4.30 13.85 -4.78
CA LEU A 118 5.05 13.18 -3.71
C LEU A 118 6.05 12.16 -4.23
N LEU A 119 5.71 11.46 -5.28
CA LEU A 119 6.51 10.34 -5.79
C LEU A 119 7.53 10.78 -6.84
N ASN A 120 7.21 11.80 -7.63
CA ASN A 120 8.07 12.39 -8.67
C ASN A 120 8.89 11.35 -9.45
N ALA A 121 8.25 10.27 -9.85
CA ALA A 121 8.87 9.16 -10.54
C ALA A 121 7.89 8.50 -11.52
N GLN A 122 8.44 7.76 -12.48
CA GLN A 122 7.65 6.98 -13.42
C GLN A 122 7.55 5.53 -12.95
N TYR A 123 6.40 4.91 -13.14
CA TYR A 123 6.11 3.54 -12.77
C TYR A 123 5.52 2.76 -13.95
N ASP A 124 5.80 1.47 -13.99
CA ASP A 124 5.23 0.56 -14.99
C ASP A 124 3.81 0.13 -14.61
N ILE A 125 3.57 -0.02 -13.30
CA ILE A 125 2.29 -0.50 -12.77
C ILE A 125 1.88 0.36 -11.57
N ALA A 126 0.61 0.77 -11.54
CA ALA A 126 -0.05 1.26 -10.33
C ALA A 126 -0.91 0.13 -9.77
N PHE A 127 -0.57 -0.31 -8.55
CA PHE A 127 -1.24 -1.41 -7.86
C PHE A 127 -2.10 -0.88 -6.71
N VAL A 128 -3.32 -1.36 -6.62
CA VAL A 128 -4.27 -1.01 -5.56
C VAL A 128 -4.95 -2.29 -5.10
N THR A 129 -4.90 -2.58 -3.81
CA THR A 129 -5.49 -3.79 -3.22
C THR A 129 -6.98 -3.65 -2.93
N TRP A 130 -7.60 -4.78 -2.61
CA TRP A 130 -9.01 -4.87 -2.25
C TRP A 130 -9.41 -3.90 -1.13
N GLY A 131 -10.55 -3.24 -1.30
CA GLY A 131 -11.11 -2.30 -0.33
C GLY A 131 -10.55 -0.88 -0.41
N SER A 132 -9.40 -0.66 -1.05
CA SER A 132 -8.78 0.66 -1.14
C SER A 132 -9.56 1.64 -2.00
N ILE A 133 -10.20 1.18 -3.06
CA ILE A 133 -11.01 2.00 -3.97
C ILE A 133 -12.28 2.53 -3.28
N ILE A 134 -12.84 1.76 -2.36
CA ILE A 134 -14.04 2.14 -1.61
C ILE A 134 -13.76 3.33 -0.68
N CYS A 135 -12.53 3.48 -0.23
CA CYS A 135 -12.09 4.58 0.64
C CYS A 135 -11.72 5.85 -0.13
N SER A 136 -11.67 5.81 -1.45
CA SER A 136 -11.36 6.95 -2.29
C SER A 136 -12.62 7.55 -2.92
N GLN A 137 -12.71 8.88 -2.97
CA GLN A 137 -13.87 9.56 -3.57
C GLN A 137 -13.90 9.50 -5.10
N THR A 138 -12.82 9.07 -5.72
CA THR A 138 -12.71 8.87 -7.17
C THR A 138 -12.13 7.51 -7.46
N SER A 139 -12.86 6.70 -8.20
CA SER A 139 -12.33 5.44 -8.71
C SER A 139 -11.27 5.72 -9.78
N VAL A 140 -10.03 5.69 -9.41
CA VAL A 140 -8.95 5.59 -10.38
C VAL A 140 -8.81 4.10 -10.68
N ALA A 141 -9.46 3.67 -11.75
CA ALA A 141 -9.24 2.32 -12.27
C ALA A 141 -7.74 2.15 -12.53
N GLY A 142 -7.17 1.05 -12.04
CA GLY A 142 -5.78 0.72 -12.28
C GLY A 142 -5.50 0.74 -13.78
N ARG A 143 -4.88 1.82 -14.27
CA ARG A 143 -4.37 1.89 -15.63
C ARG A 143 -2.88 1.59 -15.59
N ARG A 144 -2.42 0.75 -16.48
CA ARG A 144 -1.01 0.69 -16.80
C ARG A 144 -0.60 2.10 -17.23
N LEU A 145 0.31 2.68 -16.50
CA LEU A 145 0.93 3.93 -16.89
C LEU A 145 1.99 3.59 -17.94
N SER A 146 1.63 3.81 -19.18
CA SER A 146 2.58 3.73 -20.29
C SER A 146 3.48 4.96 -20.32
#